data_ca2292c783e3cc6cf99d781f6f15f928
#
_entry.id   ca2292c783e3cc6cf99d781f6f15f928
#
_cell.length_a   1.000
_cell.length_b   1.000
_cell.length_c   1.000
_cell.angle_alpha   90.00
_cell.angle_beta   90.00
_cell.angle_gamma   90.00
#
_symmetry.space_group_name_H-M   'P 1'
#
loop_
_entity.id
_entity.type
_entity.pdbx_description
1 polymer ?
#
loop_
_entity_poly.entity_id
_entity_poly.type
_entity_poly.pdbx_seq_one_letter_code
_entity_poly.pdbx_strand_id
1 'polypeptide(L)'
;MGEMQIRPLTLNFGPQHPAAHGVLRLVLEMDGEIIDRADPHVGLLHRGTEKLIENKTYLQALPYFDRLDYVSPMNQEHAWALAIEKALAIEVPKRAQHIRVLYCEIGRILNHVLNLTTFAIDVGAMTPLLWGFEEREALMAVSYTHLRAHET
;
A
#
# COMPACT_ATOMS: atom_id res chain seq x y z
N MET A 1 -0.94 -54.48 0.35
CA MET A 1 -1.37 -53.15 0.05
C MET A 1 -0.15 -52.26 0.22
N GLY A 2 0.43 -51.77 -0.89
CA GLY A 2 1.59 -50.90 -0.79
C GLY A 2 1.16 -49.54 -0.24
N GLU A 3 1.85 -49.05 0.77
CA GLU A 3 1.71 -47.69 1.23
C GLU A 3 2.02 -46.74 0.05
N MET A 4 1.05 -45.95 -0.33
CA MET A 4 1.21 -44.90 -1.33
C MET A 4 2.11 -43.84 -0.71
N GLN A 5 3.40 -43.80 -1.06
CA GLN A 5 4.34 -42.79 -0.64
C GLN A 5 3.90 -41.46 -1.28
N ILE A 6 3.26 -40.60 -0.50
CA ILE A 6 2.93 -39.25 -0.91
C ILE A 6 4.25 -38.50 -1.06
N ARG A 7 4.57 -38.05 -2.27
CA ARG A 7 5.76 -37.23 -2.49
C ARG A 7 5.42 -35.77 -2.08
N PRO A 8 6.30 -35.11 -1.30
CA PRO A 8 6.11 -33.72 -0.99
C PRO A 8 6.06 -32.91 -2.30
N LEU A 9 5.06 -32.03 -2.41
CA LEU A 9 4.87 -31.15 -3.55
C LEU A 9 5.45 -29.79 -3.22
N THR A 10 6.37 -29.29 -4.07
CA THR A 10 6.83 -27.91 -3.97
C THR A 10 6.01 -27.05 -4.93
N LEU A 11 5.28 -26.08 -4.39
CA LEU A 11 4.43 -25.15 -5.12
C LEU A 11 5.01 -23.73 -5.06
N ASN A 12 5.16 -23.08 -6.23
CA ASN A 12 5.44 -21.64 -6.28
C ASN A 12 4.12 -20.86 -6.34
N PHE A 13 3.79 -20.18 -5.27
CA PHE A 13 2.67 -19.27 -5.21
C PHE A 13 3.15 -17.84 -5.57
N GLY A 14 2.79 -17.39 -6.76
CA GLY A 14 3.26 -16.14 -7.33
C GLY A 14 4.68 -16.22 -7.94
N PRO A 15 5.16 -15.13 -8.56
CA PRO A 15 4.54 -13.80 -8.65
C PRO A 15 3.33 -13.70 -9.60
N GLN A 16 3.19 -14.61 -10.57
CA GLN A 16 2.01 -14.66 -11.43
C GLN A 16 0.89 -15.44 -10.74
N HIS A 17 0.15 -14.76 -9.89
CA HIS A 17 -1.05 -15.27 -9.24
C HIS A 17 -1.95 -14.08 -8.85
N PRO A 18 -3.27 -14.16 -8.98
CA PRO A 18 -4.17 -13.04 -8.65
C PRO A 18 -3.95 -12.50 -7.23
N ALA A 19 -3.78 -13.37 -6.24
CA ALA A 19 -3.57 -13.01 -4.85
C ALA A 19 -2.12 -12.60 -4.52
N ALA A 20 -1.17 -12.70 -5.44
CA ALA A 20 0.23 -12.31 -5.25
C ALA A 20 0.50 -10.87 -5.67
N HIS A 21 -0.44 -10.19 -6.33
CA HIS A 21 -0.35 -8.80 -6.81
C HIS A 21 0.92 -8.49 -7.64
N GLY A 22 1.50 -9.52 -8.30
CA GLY A 22 2.70 -9.41 -9.11
C GLY A 22 4.03 -9.30 -8.34
N VAL A 23 4.00 -9.26 -7.01
CA VAL A 23 5.17 -8.98 -6.16
C VAL A 23 5.43 -9.99 -5.06
N LEU A 24 4.49 -10.86 -4.76
CA LEU A 24 4.67 -11.94 -3.80
C LEU A 24 5.17 -13.21 -4.50
N ARG A 25 6.27 -13.77 -4.04
CA ARG A 25 6.67 -15.13 -4.33
C ARG A 25 6.77 -15.92 -3.04
N LEU A 26 5.97 -16.95 -2.93
CA LEU A 26 5.93 -17.83 -1.78
C LEU A 26 6.19 -19.26 -2.27
N VAL A 27 7.26 -19.88 -1.79
CA VAL A 27 7.56 -21.28 -2.07
C VAL A 27 6.96 -22.11 -0.95
N LEU A 28 6.04 -23.01 -1.30
CA LEU A 28 5.34 -23.86 -0.36
C LEU A 28 5.81 -25.30 -0.52
N GLU A 29 6.18 -25.95 0.56
CA GLU A 29 6.34 -27.40 0.64
C GLU A 29 5.07 -27.97 1.26
N MET A 30 4.44 -28.89 0.52
CA MET A 30 3.11 -29.41 0.88
C MET A 30 3.13 -30.93 0.99
N ASP A 31 2.49 -31.44 2.03
CA ASP A 31 2.12 -32.85 2.15
C ASP A 31 0.60 -32.99 1.94
N GLY A 32 0.21 -33.32 0.71
CA GLY A 32 -1.18 -33.24 0.27
C GLY A 32 -1.69 -31.81 0.29
N GLU A 33 -2.68 -31.50 1.12
CA GLU A 33 -3.28 -30.15 1.31
C GLU A 33 -2.68 -29.41 2.52
N ILE A 34 -1.78 -30.03 3.25
CA ILE A 34 -1.15 -29.44 4.42
C ILE A 34 0.14 -28.74 4.01
N ILE A 35 0.30 -27.51 4.43
CA ILE A 35 1.53 -26.75 4.24
C ILE A 35 2.50 -27.14 5.36
N ASP A 36 3.60 -27.79 5.00
CA ASP A 36 4.67 -28.16 5.93
C ASP A 36 5.64 -26.99 6.12
N ARG A 37 5.98 -26.31 5.02
CA ARG A 37 6.89 -25.16 5.03
C ARG A 37 6.45 -24.08 4.08
N ALA A 38 6.59 -22.82 4.50
CA ALA A 38 6.40 -21.64 3.66
C ALA A 38 7.68 -20.79 3.67
N ASP A 39 8.25 -20.54 2.51
CA ASP A 39 9.46 -19.72 2.33
C ASP A 39 9.14 -18.49 1.48
N PRO A 40 9.01 -17.29 2.09
CA PRO A 40 8.72 -16.06 1.39
C PRO A 40 9.98 -15.48 0.73
N HIS A 41 9.92 -15.25 -0.56
CA HIS A 41 10.96 -14.56 -1.32
C HIS A 41 10.58 -13.09 -1.52
N VAL A 42 11.25 -12.21 -0.79
CA VAL A 42 11.05 -10.76 -0.84
C VAL A 42 12.01 -10.09 -1.83
N GLY A 43 11.71 -8.85 -2.21
CA GLY A 43 12.57 -8.02 -3.06
C GLY A 43 12.00 -7.68 -4.43
N LEU A 44 10.91 -8.30 -4.87
CA LEU A 44 10.31 -8.01 -6.19
C LEU A 44 9.78 -6.58 -6.32
N LEU A 45 9.51 -5.90 -5.21
CA LEU A 45 9.11 -4.50 -5.16
C LEU A 45 10.20 -3.61 -4.52
N HIS A 46 11.43 -4.09 -4.40
CA HIS A 46 12.52 -3.29 -3.87
C HIS A 46 12.94 -2.21 -4.88
N ARG A 47 12.77 -0.94 -4.51
CA ARG A 47 13.01 0.22 -5.36
C ARG A 47 14.20 1.07 -4.93
N GLY A 48 14.96 0.62 -3.95
CA GLY A 48 16.11 1.33 -3.40
C GLY A 48 15.76 2.67 -2.75
N THR A 49 14.54 2.84 -2.24
CA THR A 49 13.99 4.11 -1.73
C THR A 49 14.88 4.73 -0.66
N GLU A 50 15.32 3.95 0.33
CA GLU A 50 16.19 4.45 1.41
C GLU A 50 17.50 4.98 0.86
N LYS A 51 18.14 4.25 -0.04
CA LYS A 51 19.40 4.66 -0.64
C LYS A 51 19.28 5.91 -1.51
N LEU A 52 18.15 6.06 -2.20
CA LEU A 52 17.89 7.25 -3.01
C LEU A 52 17.64 8.49 -2.15
N ILE A 53 16.99 8.34 -1.00
CA ILE A 53 16.69 9.44 -0.07
C ILE A 53 17.98 9.98 0.60
N GLU A 54 18.98 9.14 0.85
CA GLU A 54 20.25 9.56 1.46
C GLU A 54 20.93 10.74 0.73
N ASN A 55 20.69 10.89 -0.58
CA ASN A 55 21.25 11.95 -1.41
C ASN A 55 20.27 13.11 -1.65
N LYS A 56 19.21 13.21 -0.85
CA LYS A 56 18.16 14.23 -1.01
C LYS A 56 18.07 15.11 0.23
N THR A 57 17.59 16.33 0.06
CA THR A 57 17.15 17.15 1.19
C THR A 57 15.85 16.58 1.75
N TYR A 58 15.52 16.94 3.01
CA TYR A 58 14.27 16.50 3.64
C TYR A 58 13.01 16.84 2.81
N LEU A 59 13.00 18.01 2.17
CA LEU A 59 11.88 18.40 1.29
C LEU A 59 11.84 17.57 0.00
N GLN A 60 12.99 17.29 -0.59
CA GLN A 60 13.08 16.46 -1.79
C GLN A 60 12.80 14.97 -1.51
N ALA A 61 12.90 14.55 -0.26
CA ALA A 61 12.57 13.19 0.17
C ALA A 61 11.06 12.95 0.27
N LEU A 62 10.26 14.00 0.46
CA LEU A 62 8.81 13.89 0.66
C LEU A 62 8.09 13.02 -0.38
N PRO A 63 8.30 13.20 -1.71
CA PRO A 63 7.64 12.39 -2.72
C PRO A 63 7.94 10.89 -2.68
N TYR A 64 9.04 10.49 -2.03
CA TYR A 64 9.34 9.06 -1.87
C TYR A 64 8.41 8.38 -0.88
N PHE A 65 7.91 9.13 0.10
CA PHE A 65 6.96 8.61 1.09
C PHE A 65 5.59 8.33 0.49
N ASP A 66 5.15 9.09 -0.51
CA ASP A 66 3.90 8.83 -1.26
C ASP A 66 3.86 7.44 -1.88
N ARG A 67 5.03 6.90 -2.21
CA ARG A 67 5.18 5.63 -2.91
C ARG A 67 5.40 4.43 -1.99
N LEU A 68 5.39 4.64 -0.68
CA LEU A 68 5.45 3.55 0.30
C LEU A 68 4.09 2.89 0.42
N ASP A 69 3.10 3.61 0.92
CA ASP A 69 1.70 3.22 0.85
C ASP A 69 0.99 4.09 -0.19
N TYR A 70 1.07 3.69 -1.44
CA TYR A 70 0.53 4.46 -2.57
C TYR A 70 -1.01 4.50 -2.62
N VAL A 71 -1.68 3.79 -1.72
CA VAL A 71 -3.14 3.84 -1.55
C VAL A 71 -3.56 4.95 -0.61
N SER A 72 -2.67 5.36 0.30
CA SER A 72 -2.90 6.42 1.30
C SER A 72 -1.68 7.36 1.39
N PRO A 73 -1.29 8.05 0.30
CA PRO A 73 -0.05 8.82 0.23
C PRO A 73 -0.01 9.95 1.26
N MET A 74 -1.11 10.66 1.49
CA MET A 74 -1.18 11.78 2.44
C MET A 74 -0.83 11.38 3.87
N ASN A 75 -1.16 10.17 4.29
CA ASN A 75 -0.80 9.65 5.60
C ASN A 75 0.71 9.44 5.72
N GLN A 76 1.36 9.01 4.65
CA GLN A 76 2.81 8.79 4.61
C GLN A 76 3.58 10.13 4.61
N GLU A 77 3.14 11.11 3.82
CA GLU A 77 3.70 12.47 3.85
C GLU A 77 3.53 13.10 5.25
N HIS A 78 2.36 12.94 5.87
CA HIS A 78 2.11 13.47 7.20
C HIS A 78 3.04 12.85 8.25
N ALA A 79 3.27 11.54 8.19
CA ALA A 79 4.21 10.86 9.09
C ALA A 79 5.63 11.41 8.96
N TRP A 80 6.09 11.63 7.72
CA TRP A 80 7.39 12.25 7.44
C TRP A 80 7.46 13.68 7.96
N ALA A 81 6.45 14.51 7.66
CA ALA A 81 6.38 15.89 8.13
C ALA A 81 6.45 15.97 9.66
N LEU A 82 5.68 15.14 10.38
CA LEU A 82 5.71 15.08 11.84
C LEU A 82 7.09 14.71 12.39
N ALA A 83 7.81 13.79 11.73
CA ALA A 83 9.15 13.42 12.15
C ALA A 83 10.14 14.58 12.03
N ILE A 84 10.10 15.31 10.92
CA ILE A 84 10.97 16.47 10.67
C ILE A 84 10.60 17.64 11.62
N GLU A 85 9.33 17.95 11.77
CA GLU A 85 8.85 19.01 12.66
C GLU A 85 9.24 18.76 14.11
N LYS A 86 9.15 17.50 14.55
CA LYS A 86 9.61 17.11 15.89
C LYS A 86 11.13 17.23 16.02
N ALA A 87 11.89 16.85 15.01
CA ALA A 87 13.35 16.94 15.04
C ALA A 87 13.85 18.39 15.06
N LEU A 88 13.13 19.29 14.38
CA LEU A 88 13.48 20.71 14.28
C LEU A 88 12.74 21.61 15.29
N ALA A 89 11.88 21.03 16.13
CA ALA A 89 11.04 21.76 17.10
C ALA A 89 10.17 22.86 16.44
N ILE A 90 9.59 22.56 15.26
CA ILE A 90 8.74 23.48 14.52
C ILE A 90 7.33 23.43 15.07
N GLU A 91 6.77 24.60 15.43
CA GLU A 91 5.37 24.72 15.79
C GLU A 91 4.47 24.85 14.55
N VAL A 92 3.52 23.95 14.42
CA VAL A 92 2.57 23.92 13.30
C VAL A 92 1.31 24.69 13.66
N PRO A 93 0.85 25.65 12.81
CA PRO A 93 -0.40 26.39 13.05
C PRO A 93 -1.61 25.44 13.16
N LYS A 94 -2.55 25.77 14.05
CA LYS A 94 -3.77 24.95 14.26
C LYS A 94 -4.56 24.68 12.98
N ARG A 95 -4.67 25.67 12.09
CA ARG A 95 -5.34 25.49 10.80
C ARG A 95 -4.67 24.40 9.96
N ALA A 96 -3.35 24.37 9.89
CA ALA A 96 -2.62 23.35 9.16
C ALA A 96 -2.83 21.94 9.77
N GLN A 97 -2.89 21.85 11.11
CA GLN A 97 -3.18 20.59 11.78
C GLN A 97 -4.57 20.04 11.40
N HIS A 98 -5.60 20.90 11.38
CA HIS A 98 -6.96 20.49 10.96
C HIS A 98 -7.00 20.05 9.47
N ILE A 99 -6.31 20.78 8.59
CA ILE A 99 -6.21 20.40 7.17
C ILE A 99 -5.56 19.04 7.03
N ARG A 100 -4.47 18.78 7.75
CA ARG A 100 -3.78 17.47 7.72
C ARG A 100 -4.69 16.34 8.19
N VAL A 101 -5.47 16.54 9.24
CA VAL A 101 -6.45 15.57 9.73
C VAL A 101 -7.47 15.25 8.63
N LEU A 102 -8.02 16.29 7.98
CA LEU A 102 -8.99 16.12 6.90
C LEU A 102 -8.39 15.24 5.77
N TYR A 103 -7.17 15.54 5.34
CA TYR A 103 -6.51 14.76 4.29
C TYR A 103 -6.19 13.32 4.70
N CYS A 104 -5.75 13.14 5.93
CA CYS A 104 -5.48 11.80 6.46
C CYS A 104 -6.76 10.95 6.49
N GLU A 105 -7.90 11.55 6.84
CA GLU A 105 -9.17 10.80 6.86
C GLU A 105 -9.71 10.54 5.44
N ILE A 106 -9.55 11.47 4.50
CA ILE A 106 -9.84 11.19 3.09
C ILE A 106 -8.94 10.05 2.57
N GLY A 107 -7.65 10.08 2.87
CA GLY A 107 -6.72 9.01 2.53
C GLY A 107 -7.12 7.66 3.14
N ARG A 108 -7.60 7.67 4.39
CA ARG A 108 -8.11 6.47 5.06
C ARG A 108 -9.35 5.92 4.36
N ILE A 109 -10.29 6.77 3.96
CA ILE A 109 -11.49 6.35 3.21
C ILE A 109 -11.07 5.72 1.87
N LEU A 110 -10.18 6.39 1.14
CA LEU A 110 -9.66 5.89 -0.14
C LEU A 110 -9.00 4.51 0.01
N ASN A 111 -8.24 4.31 1.08
CA ASN A 111 -7.62 3.02 1.39
C ASN A 111 -8.67 1.95 1.71
N HIS A 112 -9.64 2.26 2.57
CA HIS A 112 -10.68 1.31 2.95
C HIS A 112 -11.52 0.88 1.76
N VAL A 113 -11.91 1.81 0.88
CA VAL A 113 -12.68 1.49 -0.33
C VAL A 113 -11.88 0.55 -1.23
N LEU A 114 -10.59 0.82 -1.46
CA LEU A 114 -9.74 -0.06 -2.27
C LEU A 114 -9.58 -1.43 -1.60
N ASN A 115 -9.22 -1.47 -0.33
CA ASN A 115 -8.92 -2.72 0.37
C ASN A 115 -10.15 -3.65 0.43
N LEU A 116 -11.31 -3.10 0.76
CA LEU A 116 -12.54 -3.89 0.80
C LEU A 116 -12.95 -4.41 -0.58
N THR A 117 -12.78 -3.60 -1.62
CA THR A 117 -13.16 -4.00 -2.98
C THR A 117 -12.19 -4.99 -3.61
N THR A 118 -10.90 -4.88 -3.32
CA THR A 118 -9.90 -5.89 -3.75
C THR A 118 -10.07 -7.20 -2.99
N PHE A 119 -10.40 -7.14 -1.70
CA PHE A 119 -10.76 -8.33 -0.95
C PHE A 119 -12.00 -9.05 -1.53
N ALA A 120 -12.99 -8.27 -1.99
CA ALA A 120 -14.15 -8.82 -2.67
C ALA A 120 -13.76 -9.56 -3.97
N ILE A 121 -12.78 -9.06 -4.73
CA ILE A 121 -12.24 -9.77 -5.90
C ILE A 121 -11.59 -11.09 -5.51
N ASP A 122 -10.80 -11.11 -4.45
CA ASP A 122 -10.12 -12.32 -3.99
C ASP A 122 -11.09 -13.45 -3.66
N VAL A 123 -12.31 -13.10 -3.23
CA VAL A 123 -13.41 -14.08 -3.01
C VAL A 123 -14.34 -14.22 -4.21
N GLY A 124 -14.03 -13.63 -5.37
CA GLY A 124 -14.72 -13.84 -6.65
C GLY A 124 -15.70 -12.76 -7.07
N ALA A 125 -15.87 -11.66 -6.32
CA ALA A 125 -16.80 -10.57 -6.65
C ALA A 125 -16.05 -9.42 -7.35
N MET A 126 -16.13 -9.33 -8.69
CA MET A 126 -15.42 -8.28 -9.46
C MET A 126 -16.12 -6.92 -9.45
N THR A 127 -17.44 -6.89 -9.50
CA THR A 127 -18.24 -5.66 -9.66
C THR A 127 -18.01 -4.62 -8.55
N PRO A 128 -17.87 -4.98 -7.26
CA PRO A 128 -17.58 -4.02 -6.19
C PRO A 128 -16.31 -3.20 -6.42
N LEU A 129 -15.31 -3.75 -7.10
CA LEU A 129 -14.09 -2.98 -7.44
C LEU A 129 -14.40 -1.81 -8.35
N LEU A 130 -15.21 -2.02 -9.38
CA LEU A 130 -15.58 -0.97 -10.34
C LEU A 130 -16.33 0.16 -9.65
N TRP A 131 -17.27 -0.15 -8.78
CA TRP A 131 -18.00 0.84 -7.97
C TRP A 131 -17.09 1.57 -7.00
N GLY A 132 -16.21 0.85 -6.35
CA GLY A 132 -15.24 1.46 -5.42
C GLY A 132 -14.28 2.42 -6.11
N PHE A 133 -13.87 2.13 -7.34
CA PHE A 133 -13.01 3.04 -8.10
C PHE A 133 -13.73 4.31 -8.55
N GLU A 134 -15.02 4.25 -8.87
CA GLU A 134 -15.84 5.42 -9.16
C GLU A 134 -15.88 6.38 -7.95
N GLU A 135 -16.15 5.86 -6.76
CA GLU A 135 -16.14 6.64 -5.52
C GLU A 135 -14.75 7.21 -5.20
N ARG A 136 -13.70 6.43 -5.42
CA ARG A 136 -12.33 6.89 -5.24
C ARG A 136 -11.97 8.04 -6.17
N GLU A 137 -12.38 7.99 -7.43
CA GLU A 137 -12.14 9.05 -8.41
C GLU A 137 -12.84 10.35 -7.99
N ALA A 138 -14.08 10.26 -7.53
CA ALA A 138 -14.82 11.42 -7.02
C ALA A 138 -14.10 12.07 -5.81
N LEU A 139 -13.63 11.28 -4.85
CA LEU A 139 -12.88 11.78 -3.69
C LEU A 139 -11.54 12.40 -4.07
N MET A 140 -10.83 11.82 -5.03
CA MET A 140 -9.58 12.39 -5.54
C MET A 140 -9.81 13.71 -6.29
N ALA A 141 -10.88 13.81 -7.08
CA ALA A 141 -11.25 15.03 -7.79
C ALA A 141 -11.58 16.16 -6.81
N VAL A 142 -12.32 15.89 -5.74
CA VAL A 142 -12.60 16.88 -4.68
C VAL A 142 -11.31 17.36 -4.02
N SER A 143 -10.39 16.45 -3.71
CA SER A 143 -9.10 16.81 -3.14
C SER A 143 -8.28 17.71 -4.08
N TYR A 144 -8.31 17.42 -5.38
CA TYR A 144 -7.58 18.18 -6.38
C TYR A 144 -8.18 19.58 -6.61
N THR A 145 -9.50 19.70 -6.76
CA THR A 145 -10.18 20.95 -7.12
C THR A 145 -10.25 21.94 -5.96
N HIS A 146 -10.46 21.46 -4.74
CA HIS A 146 -10.62 22.36 -3.59
C HIS A 146 -9.32 22.81 -2.93
N LEU A 147 -8.21 22.16 -3.23
CA LEU A 147 -6.98 22.35 -2.46
C LEU A 147 -5.81 22.82 -3.32
N ARG A 148 -5.78 22.48 -4.60
CA ARG A 148 -4.77 22.97 -5.55
C ARG A 148 -5.19 24.24 -6.29
N ALA A 149 -6.49 24.50 -6.36
CA ALA A 149 -7.03 25.67 -7.06
C ALA A 149 -6.84 27.01 -6.31
N HIS A 150 -6.32 27.00 -5.10
CA HIS A 150 -6.04 28.21 -4.31
C HIS A 150 -4.57 28.66 -4.37
N GLU A 151 -3.74 28.04 -5.19
CA GLU A 151 -2.33 28.40 -5.36
C GLU A 151 -2.04 29.20 -6.65
N THR A 152 -3.08 29.63 -7.38
CA THR A 152 -2.95 30.51 -8.56
C THR A 152 -3.52 31.89 -8.33
#